data_0bcb6328aa4815e6d5faba6c5692d1cd
#
_entry.id   0bcb6328aa4815e6d5faba6c5692d1cd
#
_cell.length_a   1.000
_cell.length_b   1.000
_cell.length_c   1.000
_cell.angle_alpha   90.00
_cell.angle_beta   90.00
_cell.angle_gamma   90.00
#
_symmetry.space_group_name_H-M   'P 1'
#
loop_
_entity.id
_entity.type
_entity.pdbx_description
1 polymer ?
#
loop_
_entity_poly.entity_id
_entity_poly.type
_entity_poly.pdbx_seq_one_letter_code
_entity_poly.pdbx_strand_id
1 'polypeptide(L)'
;MSSLQPITILFADIAGSTKLFEKLGDLGARAITSSVLGVLTEITQRHGGRVIKTIGDELMCTFPGQMSGLMSAIDMQRRVQGDLVWQRDFLAVRIGLHHGDALLEDGDVYGDAVNTAARMTQMAKREQIVTTLTTVRGLTNSSIIRTRHLGDVRVAGKLNPVEIVDVIWQEDTSNVTMVARAIRLEDAPGAKLSLRYRGQLIEISNMAPPFGLGRDPNSSLVIDNEWVSRNHATIEYRRGFFVVTDRS
;
A
#
# COMPACT_ATOMS: atom_id res chain seq x y z
N MET A 1 11.73 -12.27 30.89
CA MET A 1 13.07 -12.41 30.25
C MET A 1 13.01 -11.72 28.91
N SER A 2 13.86 -10.76 28.67
CA SER A 2 13.96 -10.05 27.40
C SER A 2 14.58 -10.96 26.36
N SER A 3 13.97 -11.10 25.17
CA SER A 3 14.51 -11.89 24.08
C SER A 3 14.50 -11.09 22.78
N LEU A 4 15.63 -11.00 22.12
CA LEU A 4 15.75 -10.47 20.76
C LEU A 4 15.41 -11.58 19.78
N GLN A 5 14.40 -11.35 18.92
CA GLN A 5 13.99 -12.35 17.92
C GLN A 5 13.42 -11.69 16.67
N PRO A 6 13.55 -12.33 15.50
CA PRO A 6 12.92 -11.86 14.27
C PRO A 6 11.42 -12.07 14.32
N ILE A 7 10.65 -10.99 14.23
CA ILE A 7 9.20 -10.98 14.20
C ILE A 7 8.70 -9.98 13.17
N THR A 8 7.45 -10.13 12.75
CA THR A 8 6.77 -9.13 11.94
C THR A 8 5.94 -8.24 12.84
N ILE A 9 6.17 -6.94 12.79
CA ILE A 9 5.39 -5.91 13.45
C ILE A 9 4.45 -5.29 12.42
N LEU A 10 3.19 -5.13 12.78
CA LEU A 10 2.16 -4.52 11.96
C LEU A 10 1.42 -3.44 12.75
N PHE A 11 1.26 -2.29 12.14
CA PHE A 11 0.34 -1.25 12.58
C PHE A 11 -0.79 -1.11 11.58
N ALA A 12 -2.02 -1.06 12.07
CA ALA A 12 -3.22 -0.82 11.27
C ALA A 12 -3.98 0.37 11.87
N ASP A 13 -4.08 1.44 11.10
CA ASP A 13 -4.67 2.70 11.51
C ASP A 13 -5.96 2.98 10.71
N ILE A 14 -7.02 3.44 11.39
CA ILE A 14 -8.32 3.69 10.78
C ILE A 14 -8.31 5.06 10.10
N ALA A 15 -8.32 5.06 8.79
CA ALA A 15 -8.41 6.27 7.98
C ALA A 15 -9.88 6.76 7.90
N GLY A 16 -10.10 8.04 8.23
CA GLY A 16 -11.42 8.66 8.19
C GLY A 16 -12.10 8.80 9.56
N SER A 17 -11.47 8.33 10.62
CA SER A 17 -11.97 8.43 12.01
C SER A 17 -12.31 9.86 12.43
N THR A 18 -11.47 10.85 12.10
CA THR A 18 -11.73 12.26 12.45
C THR A 18 -13.08 12.77 11.91
N LYS A 19 -13.39 12.45 10.63
CA LYS A 19 -14.69 12.81 10.03
C LYS A 19 -15.85 12.07 10.67
N LEU A 20 -15.60 10.85 11.16
CA LEU A 20 -16.59 10.08 11.88
C LEU A 20 -16.95 10.73 13.21
N PHE A 21 -15.96 11.25 13.95
CA PHE A 21 -16.16 12.01 15.18
C PHE A 21 -16.95 13.29 14.93
N GLU A 22 -16.65 14.03 13.87
CA GLU A 22 -17.41 15.22 13.48
C GLU A 22 -18.88 14.90 13.14
N LYS A 23 -19.15 13.76 12.48
CA LYS A 23 -20.46 13.36 12.00
C LYS A 23 -21.35 12.75 13.08
N LEU A 24 -20.81 11.88 13.92
CA LEU A 24 -21.55 11.02 14.86
C LEU A 24 -21.34 11.39 16.34
N GLY A 25 -20.43 12.34 16.62
CA GLY A 25 -19.98 12.64 17.97
C GLY A 25 -19.15 11.50 18.59
N ASP A 26 -18.64 11.75 19.79
CA ASP A 26 -17.67 10.86 20.45
C ASP A 26 -18.20 9.44 20.68
N LEU A 27 -19.43 9.30 21.14
CA LEU A 27 -20.00 7.97 21.46
C LEU A 27 -20.25 7.15 20.21
N GLY A 28 -20.82 7.75 19.16
CA GLY A 28 -21.10 7.05 17.90
C GLY A 28 -19.81 6.66 17.19
N ALA A 29 -18.86 7.57 17.07
CA ALA A 29 -17.57 7.31 16.46
C ALA A 29 -16.78 6.23 17.20
N ARG A 30 -16.75 6.29 18.53
CA ARG A 30 -16.07 5.29 19.36
C ARG A 30 -16.67 3.90 19.20
N ALA A 31 -17.99 3.77 19.12
CA ALA A 31 -18.65 2.48 18.92
C ALA A 31 -18.20 1.83 17.59
N ILE A 32 -18.19 2.60 16.51
CA ILE A 32 -17.77 2.12 15.20
C ILE A 32 -16.27 1.79 15.19
N THR A 33 -15.42 2.69 15.69
CA THR A 33 -13.96 2.46 15.77
C THR A 33 -13.65 1.19 16.58
N SER A 34 -14.31 0.99 17.73
CA SER A 34 -14.15 -0.22 18.53
C SER A 34 -14.60 -1.48 17.78
N SER A 35 -15.65 -1.40 16.98
CA SER A 35 -16.11 -2.53 16.13
C SER A 35 -15.06 -2.90 15.07
N VAL A 36 -14.47 -1.89 14.40
CA VAL A 36 -13.38 -2.12 13.44
C VAL A 36 -12.18 -2.75 14.12
N LEU A 37 -11.70 -2.17 15.23
CA LEU A 37 -10.55 -2.70 15.98
C LEU A 37 -10.80 -4.12 16.48
N GLY A 38 -12.03 -4.45 16.88
CA GLY A 38 -12.43 -5.80 17.26
C GLY A 38 -12.22 -6.81 16.13
N VAL A 39 -12.69 -6.46 14.93
CA VAL A 39 -12.51 -7.29 13.73
C VAL A 39 -11.04 -7.42 13.33
N LEU A 40 -10.25 -6.34 13.39
CA LEU A 40 -8.81 -6.41 13.12
C LEU A 40 -8.09 -7.31 14.13
N THR A 41 -8.54 -7.30 15.40
CA THR A 41 -8.02 -8.19 16.45
C THR A 41 -8.31 -9.65 16.13
N GLU A 42 -9.53 -9.99 15.73
CA GLU A 42 -9.92 -11.35 15.35
C GLU A 42 -9.09 -11.85 14.14
N ILE A 43 -8.86 -11.00 13.15
CA ILE A 43 -8.04 -11.34 11.98
C ILE A 43 -6.59 -11.58 12.41
N THR A 44 -6.04 -10.71 13.29
CA THR A 44 -4.69 -10.88 13.84
C THR A 44 -4.54 -12.26 14.50
N GLN A 45 -5.47 -12.65 15.37
CA GLN A 45 -5.45 -13.95 16.07
C GLN A 45 -5.58 -15.13 15.11
N ARG A 46 -6.45 -15.02 14.09
CA ARG A 46 -6.65 -16.07 13.06
C ARG A 46 -5.36 -16.37 12.29
N HIS A 47 -4.52 -15.37 12.07
CA HIS A 47 -3.22 -15.54 11.43
C HIS A 47 -2.06 -15.84 12.41
N GLY A 48 -2.39 -16.26 13.64
CA GLY A 48 -1.39 -16.60 14.66
C GLY A 48 -0.62 -15.41 15.21
N GLY A 49 -1.16 -14.20 15.01
CA GLY A 49 -0.60 -12.97 15.56
C GLY A 49 -1.09 -12.67 16.96
N ARG A 50 -0.41 -11.73 17.60
CA ARG A 50 -0.74 -11.22 18.92
C ARG A 50 -0.95 -9.70 18.84
N VAL A 51 -2.07 -9.21 19.37
CA VAL A 51 -2.27 -7.80 19.62
C VAL A 51 -1.41 -7.38 20.80
N ILE A 52 -0.62 -6.36 20.61
CA ILE A 52 0.26 -5.78 21.65
C ILE A 52 -0.50 -4.68 22.39
N LYS A 53 -1.03 -3.70 21.63
CA LYS A 53 -1.78 -2.58 22.19
C LYS A 53 -2.60 -1.88 21.11
N THR A 54 -3.54 -1.05 21.57
CA THR A 54 -4.23 -0.05 20.75
C THR A 54 -3.76 1.35 21.15
N ILE A 55 -3.56 2.22 20.17
CA ILE A 55 -3.11 3.61 20.36
C ILE A 55 -4.14 4.50 19.66
N GLY A 56 -5.18 4.92 20.40
CA GLY A 56 -6.32 5.61 19.80
C GLY A 56 -7.11 4.68 18.87
N ASP A 57 -7.08 4.96 17.59
CA ASP A 57 -7.70 4.17 16.51
C ASP A 57 -6.70 3.30 15.72
N GLU A 58 -5.46 3.20 16.20
CA GLU A 58 -4.42 2.35 15.64
C GLU A 58 -4.25 1.06 16.44
N LEU A 59 -4.13 -0.07 15.75
CA LEU A 59 -3.83 -1.38 16.32
C LEU A 59 -2.36 -1.72 16.07
N MET A 60 -1.61 -2.05 17.13
CA MET A 60 -0.27 -2.62 17.02
C MET A 60 -0.33 -4.12 17.30
N CYS A 61 0.17 -4.93 16.39
CA CYS A 61 0.24 -6.38 16.54
C CYS A 61 1.53 -6.98 15.99
N THR A 62 1.82 -8.22 16.38
CA THR A 62 3.01 -8.95 15.95
C THR A 62 2.63 -10.32 15.42
N PHE A 63 3.51 -10.86 14.54
CA PHE A 63 3.35 -12.17 13.94
C PHE A 63 4.69 -12.90 13.94
N PRO A 64 4.69 -14.25 14.05
CA PRO A 64 5.92 -15.04 14.09
C PRO A 64 6.71 -15.00 12.77
N GLY A 65 6.07 -14.66 11.65
CA GLY A 65 6.71 -14.65 10.35
C GLY A 65 6.13 -13.63 9.38
N GLN A 66 6.85 -13.42 8.30
CA GLN A 66 6.51 -12.46 7.24
C GLN A 66 5.16 -12.78 6.59
N MET A 67 4.95 -14.04 6.20
CA MET A 67 3.75 -14.47 5.49
C MET A 67 2.49 -14.29 6.32
N SER A 68 2.51 -14.66 7.61
CA SER A 68 1.37 -14.50 8.51
C SER A 68 0.98 -13.03 8.68
N GLY A 69 1.96 -12.13 8.83
CA GLY A 69 1.71 -10.68 8.89
C GLY A 69 1.14 -10.12 7.59
N LEU A 70 1.68 -10.52 6.44
CA LEU A 70 1.20 -10.07 5.13
C LEU A 70 -0.21 -10.56 4.82
N MET A 71 -0.51 -11.83 5.09
CA MET A 71 -1.85 -12.38 4.89
C MET A 71 -2.87 -11.75 5.82
N SER A 72 -2.49 -11.49 7.07
CA SER A 72 -3.33 -10.74 8.00
C SER A 72 -3.64 -9.34 7.48
N ALA A 73 -2.64 -8.60 6.99
CA ALA A 73 -2.82 -7.27 6.42
C ALA A 73 -3.79 -7.29 5.21
N ILE A 74 -3.65 -8.27 4.33
CA ILE A 74 -4.52 -8.45 3.16
C ILE A 74 -5.97 -8.73 3.61
N ASP A 75 -6.17 -9.62 4.56
CA ASP A 75 -7.50 -9.97 5.07
C ASP A 75 -8.14 -8.80 5.83
N MET A 76 -7.36 -7.99 6.55
CA MET A 76 -7.83 -6.76 7.19
C MET A 76 -8.38 -5.78 6.14
N GLN A 77 -7.64 -5.52 5.06
CA GLN A 77 -8.10 -4.66 3.98
C GLN A 77 -9.39 -5.18 3.33
N ARG A 78 -9.40 -6.47 2.96
CA ARG A 78 -10.57 -7.11 2.34
C ARG A 78 -11.80 -7.04 3.24
N ARG A 79 -11.63 -7.29 4.53
CA ARG A 79 -12.74 -7.28 5.49
C ARG A 79 -13.32 -5.88 5.68
N VAL A 80 -12.47 -4.87 5.81
CA VAL A 80 -12.92 -3.47 5.97
C VAL A 80 -13.57 -2.97 4.68
N GLN A 81 -13.01 -3.26 3.52
CA GLN A 81 -13.58 -2.86 2.23
C GLN A 81 -14.90 -3.58 1.94
N GLY A 82 -15.04 -4.85 2.36
CA GLY A 82 -16.26 -5.63 2.14
C GLY A 82 -17.43 -5.25 3.06
N ASP A 83 -17.22 -4.39 4.06
CA ASP A 83 -18.28 -3.98 4.99
C ASP A 83 -19.03 -2.74 4.50
N LEU A 84 -20.27 -2.93 4.07
CA LEU A 84 -21.10 -1.86 3.50
C LEU A 84 -21.43 -0.75 4.51
N VAL A 85 -21.47 -1.05 5.81
CA VAL A 85 -21.73 -0.05 6.85
C VAL A 85 -20.52 0.87 6.97
N TRP A 86 -19.32 0.30 7.07
CA TRP A 86 -18.09 1.07 7.17
C TRP A 86 -17.78 1.86 5.89
N GLN A 87 -18.14 1.31 4.72
CA GLN A 87 -17.98 2.02 3.45
C GLN A 87 -18.88 3.26 3.34
N ARG A 88 -20.11 3.22 3.86
CA ARG A 88 -21.01 4.39 3.92
C ARG A 88 -20.44 5.53 4.75
N ASP A 89 -19.67 5.21 5.77
CA ASP A 89 -19.00 6.18 6.63
C ASP A 89 -17.58 6.51 6.15
N PHE A 90 -17.22 6.07 4.94
CA PHE A 90 -15.91 6.29 4.33
C PHE A 90 -14.75 5.80 5.21
N LEU A 91 -14.95 4.74 5.98
CA LEU A 91 -13.88 4.12 6.74
C LEU A 91 -13.01 3.24 5.85
N ALA A 92 -11.75 3.23 6.15
CA ALA A 92 -10.76 2.35 5.55
C ALA A 92 -9.63 2.13 6.57
N VAL A 93 -8.72 1.24 6.26
CA VAL A 93 -7.49 1.10 7.02
C VAL A 93 -6.27 1.42 6.17
N ARG A 94 -5.25 1.98 6.78
CA ARG A 94 -3.90 2.05 6.25
C ARG A 94 -3.01 1.18 7.10
N ILE A 95 -2.19 0.37 6.47
CA ILE A 95 -1.42 -0.66 7.15
C ILE A 95 0.05 -0.49 6.80
N GLY A 96 0.89 -0.51 7.82
CA GLY A 96 2.33 -0.59 7.68
C GLY A 96 2.86 -1.80 8.41
N LEU A 97 3.80 -2.52 7.81
CA LEU A 97 4.44 -3.65 8.48
C LEU A 97 5.92 -3.76 8.13
N HIS A 98 6.66 -4.39 9.03
CA HIS A 98 8.07 -4.69 8.82
C HIS A 98 8.46 -5.95 9.59
N HIS A 99 9.32 -6.76 8.97
CA HIS A 99 9.92 -7.94 9.59
C HIS A 99 11.37 -7.65 9.95
N GLY A 100 11.71 -7.85 11.21
CA GLY A 100 13.08 -7.61 11.69
C GLY A 100 13.21 -7.99 13.16
N ASP A 101 14.45 -7.86 13.67
CA ASP A 101 14.73 -8.16 15.07
C ASP A 101 14.11 -7.12 16.00
N ALA A 102 13.37 -7.61 16.99
CA ALA A 102 12.76 -6.79 18.01
C ALA A 102 12.90 -7.43 19.40
N LEU A 103 12.94 -6.59 20.41
CA LEU A 103 13.03 -7.00 21.81
C LEU A 103 11.61 -7.15 22.35
N LEU A 104 11.29 -8.36 22.86
CA LEU A 104 10.05 -8.62 23.57
C LEU A 104 10.31 -8.53 25.07
N GLU A 105 9.62 -7.65 25.76
CA GLU A 105 9.75 -7.40 27.18
C GLU A 105 8.43 -6.96 27.78
N ASP A 106 8.02 -7.61 28.88
CA ASP A 106 6.81 -7.28 29.66
C ASP A 106 5.51 -7.14 28.85
N GLY A 107 5.42 -7.92 27.78
CA GLY A 107 4.24 -7.94 26.91
C GLY A 107 4.22 -6.86 25.82
N ASP A 108 5.22 -5.99 25.80
CA ASP A 108 5.44 -4.97 24.76
C ASP A 108 6.60 -5.36 23.83
N VAL A 109 6.80 -4.58 22.76
CA VAL A 109 7.80 -4.81 21.73
C VAL A 109 8.57 -3.54 21.45
N TYR A 110 9.91 -3.65 21.42
CA TYR A 110 10.82 -2.53 21.26
C TYR A 110 11.86 -2.80 20.17
N GLY A 111 12.39 -1.73 19.60
CA GLY A 111 13.51 -1.81 18.67
C GLY A 111 13.28 -1.10 17.36
N ASP A 112 14.29 -1.11 16.52
CA ASP A 112 14.30 -0.44 15.22
C ASP A 112 13.24 -0.99 14.26
N ALA A 113 12.92 -2.28 14.36
CA ALA A 113 11.87 -2.90 13.57
C ALA A 113 10.47 -2.31 13.87
N VAL A 114 10.20 -1.94 15.13
CA VAL A 114 8.95 -1.26 15.53
C VAL A 114 8.86 0.12 14.87
N ASN A 115 9.94 0.91 14.97
CA ASN A 115 10.00 2.25 14.37
C ASN A 115 9.85 2.20 12.85
N THR A 116 10.45 1.18 12.22
CA THR A 116 10.34 0.97 10.78
C THR A 116 8.90 0.64 10.39
N ALA A 117 8.21 -0.27 11.09
CA ALA A 117 6.81 -0.62 10.85
C ALA A 117 5.88 0.60 11.03
N ALA A 118 6.04 1.36 12.12
CA ALA A 118 5.28 2.59 12.35
C ALA A 118 5.49 3.61 11.22
N ARG A 119 6.72 3.74 10.72
CA ARG A 119 7.01 4.61 9.57
C ARG A 119 6.33 4.13 8.30
N MET A 120 6.24 2.83 8.05
CA MET A 120 5.50 2.28 6.91
C MET A 120 4.00 2.67 6.99
N THR A 121 3.40 2.61 8.17
CA THR A 121 2.00 3.03 8.38
C THR A 121 1.80 4.52 8.10
N GLN A 122 2.71 5.38 8.56
CA GLN A 122 2.65 6.82 8.28
C GLN A 122 2.74 7.15 6.79
N MET A 123 3.43 6.32 6.01
CA MET A 123 3.58 6.48 4.56
C MET A 123 2.44 5.86 3.78
N ALA A 124 1.71 4.92 4.37
CA ALA A 124 0.58 4.28 3.75
C ALA A 124 -0.58 5.28 3.58
N LYS A 125 -1.13 5.30 2.38
CA LYS A 125 -2.39 6.00 2.09
C LYS A 125 -3.56 5.11 2.52
N ARG A 126 -4.74 5.69 2.50
CA ARG A 126 -6.01 4.97 2.65
C ARG A 126 -6.01 3.71 1.76
N GLU A 127 -6.45 2.57 2.33
CA GLU A 127 -6.55 1.28 1.63
C GLU A 127 -5.21 0.73 1.12
N GLN A 128 -4.09 1.19 1.67
CA GLN A 128 -2.76 0.78 1.25
C GLN A 128 -2.08 -0.06 2.32
N ILE A 129 -1.27 -1.03 1.88
CA ILE A 129 -0.40 -1.83 2.73
C ILE A 129 1.04 -1.54 2.33
N VAL A 130 1.77 -0.80 3.15
CA VAL A 130 3.17 -0.44 2.89
C VAL A 130 4.11 -1.29 3.73
N THR A 131 5.15 -1.79 3.11
CA THR A 131 6.21 -2.55 3.79
C THR A 131 7.57 -2.30 3.14
N THR A 132 8.62 -2.81 3.75
CA THR A 132 9.97 -2.76 3.15
C THR A 132 10.16 -3.90 2.16
N LEU A 133 10.99 -3.69 1.14
CA LEU A 133 11.33 -4.75 0.19
C LEU A 133 11.96 -5.96 0.90
N THR A 134 12.73 -5.75 1.97
CA THR A 134 13.32 -6.82 2.76
C THR A 134 12.28 -7.74 3.40
N THR A 135 11.14 -7.20 3.80
CA THR A 135 10.03 -7.99 4.38
C THR A 135 9.41 -8.95 3.37
N VAL A 136 9.35 -8.59 2.09
CA VAL A 136 8.74 -9.42 1.04
C VAL A 136 9.74 -10.19 0.20
N ARG A 137 11.03 -9.95 0.42
CA ARG A 137 12.10 -10.64 -0.33
C ARG A 137 12.00 -12.15 -0.15
N GLY A 138 11.97 -12.88 -1.26
CA GLY A 138 11.78 -14.34 -1.29
C GLY A 138 10.32 -14.80 -1.28
N LEU A 139 9.35 -13.93 -0.93
CA LEU A 139 7.92 -14.26 -0.94
C LEU A 139 7.25 -13.90 -2.25
N THR A 140 7.78 -12.93 -2.99
CA THR A 140 7.23 -12.47 -4.29
C THR A 140 7.36 -13.50 -5.41
N ASN A 141 8.20 -14.51 -5.24
CA ASN A 141 8.30 -15.65 -6.17
C ASN A 141 7.12 -16.63 -6.05
N SER A 142 6.38 -16.59 -4.95
CA SER A 142 5.09 -17.26 -4.84
C SER A 142 4.03 -16.32 -5.44
N SER A 143 3.18 -16.80 -6.33
CA SER A 143 2.10 -16.01 -6.97
C SER A 143 1.10 -15.39 -5.97
N ILE A 144 1.33 -15.57 -4.68
CA ILE A 144 0.44 -15.19 -3.58
C ILE A 144 0.61 -13.71 -3.20
N ILE A 145 1.85 -13.20 -3.16
CA ILE A 145 2.16 -11.82 -2.76
C ILE A 145 2.62 -11.02 -3.97
N ARG A 146 1.76 -10.10 -4.41
CA ARG A 146 2.07 -9.14 -5.47
C ARG A 146 2.43 -7.80 -4.83
N THR A 147 3.47 -7.16 -5.35
CA THR A 147 3.95 -5.88 -4.81
C THR A 147 4.16 -4.85 -5.91
N ARG A 148 4.02 -3.59 -5.55
CA ARG A 148 4.38 -2.43 -6.36
C ARG A 148 5.46 -1.64 -5.65
N HIS A 149 6.56 -1.35 -6.32
CA HIS A 149 7.65 -0.54 -5.76
C HIS A 149 7.19 0.92 -5.62
N LEU A 150 7.43 1.52 -4.45
CA LEU A 150 7.07 2.90 -4.16
C LEU A 150 8.27 3.86 -4.16
N GLY A 151 9.49 3.32 -4.13
CA GLY A 151 10.75 4.09 -4.10
C GLY A 151 11.58 3.82 -2.86
N ASP A 152 12.62 4.64 -2.70
CA ASP A 152 13.55 4.58 -1.59
C ASP A 152 13.29 5.71 -0.60
N VAL A 153 13.24 5.40 0.68
CA VAL A 153 12.92 6.37 1.72
C VAL A 153 14.02 6.39 2.78
N ARG A 154 14.40 7.59 3.20
CA ARG A 154 15.25 7.76 4.37
C ARG A 154 14.42 7.55 5.64
N VAL A 155 14.72 6.51 6.39
CA VAL A 155 14.14 6.24 7.71
C VAL A 155 15.12 6.76 8.75
N ALA A 156 14.62 7.52 9.73
CA ALA A 156 15.44 8.05 10.81
C ALA A 156 16.18 6.88 11.52
N GLY A 157 17.47 7.03 11.76
CA GLY A 157 18.31 5.99 12.35
C GLY A 157 18.88 4.96 11.35
N LYS A 158 18.52 4.99 10.07
CA LYS A 158 19.12 4.16 9.03
C LYS A 158 20.17 4.94 8.23
N LEU A 159 21.35 4.35 8.05
CA LEU A 159 22.43 4.94 7.25
C LEU A 159 22.08 4.93 5.75
N ASN A 160 21.42 3.89 5.28
CA ASN A 160 21.04 3.72 3.89
C ASN A 160 19.53 3.92 3.70
N PRO A 161 19.08 4.43 2.55
CA PRO A 161 17.67 4.46 2.20
C PRO A 161 17.07 3.04 2.23
N VAL A 162 15.81 2.95 2.65
CA VAL A 162 15.06 1.70 2.71
C VAL A 162 14.13 1.64 1.51
N GLU A 163 14.26 0.59 0.70
CA GLU A 163 13.31 0.33 -0.39
C GLU A 163 11.96 -0.07 0.17
N ILE A 164 10.90 0.61 -0.27
CA ILE A 164 9.52 0.38 0.18
C ILE A 164 8.63 -0.09 -0.95
N VAL A 165 7.69 -0.93 -0.61
CA VAL A 165 6.71 -1.51 -1.53
C VAL A 165 5.30 -1.43 -0.97
N ASP A 166 4.34 -1.33 -1.88
CA ASP A 166 2.92 -1.50 -1.64
C ASP A 166 2.54 -2.96 -1.93
N VAL A 167 1.85 -3.61 -1.01
CA VAL A 167 1.33 -4.97 -1.18
C VAL A 167 -0.05 -4.89 -1.84
N ILE A 168 -0.17 -5.45 -3.03
CA ILE A 168 -1.40 -5.45 -3.81
C ILE A 168 -2.34 -6.53 -3.26
N TRP A 169 -3.40 -6.12 -2.62
CA TRP A 169 -4.39 -6.98 -1.99
C TRP A 169 -5.71 -7.12 -2.76
N GLN A 170 -5.97 -6.19 -3.71
CA GLN A 170 -7.15 -6.26 -4.58
C GLN A 170 -7.00 -7.40 -5.59
N GLU A 171 -8.10 -8.09 -5.86
CA GLU A 171 -8.17 -9.13 -6.90
C GLU A 171 -8.26 -8.50 -8.30
N ASP A 172 -9.06 -7.44 -8.42
CA ASP A 172 -9.14 -6.63 -9.64
C ASP A 172 -8.08 -5.53 -9.60
N THR A 173 -7.05 -5.69 -10.41
CA THR A 173 -5.96 -4.72 -10.57
C THR A 173 -6.18 -3.76 -11.73
N SER A 174 -7.35 -3.73 -12.34
CA SER A 174 -7.64 -2.87 -13.49
C SER A 174 -7.49 -1.38 -13.18
N ASN A 175 -7.66 -0.98 -11.92
CA ASN A 175 -7.49 0.40 -11.43
C ASN A 175 -6.14 0.65 -10.71
N VAL A 176 -5.30 -0.38 -10.58
CA VAL A 176 -3.99 -0.22 -9.94
C VAL A 176 -2.98 0.25 -10.98
N THR A 177 -2.52 1.48 -10.85
CA THR A 177 -1.38 1.96 -11.63
C THR A 177 -0.14 1.20 -11.17
N MET A 178 0.20 0.14 -11.88
CA MET A 178 1.46 -0.57 -11.66
C MET A 178 2.60 0.30 -12.19
N VAL A 179 3.33 0.93 -11.29
CA VAL A 179 4.67 1.41 -11.64
C VAL A 179 5.52 0.15 -11.78
N ALA A 180 5.66 -0.34 -13.00
CA ALA A 180 6.62 -1.39 -13.26
C ALA A 180 7.97 -0.91 -12.75
N ARG A 181 8.62 -1.67 -11.87
CA ARG A 181 10.03 -1.45 -11.57
C ARG A 181 10.74 -1.50 -12.92
N ALA A 182 11.19 -0.37 -13.38
CA ALA A 182 12.05 -0.36 -14.54
C ALA A 182 13.28 -1.13 -14.14
N ILE A 183 13.37 -2.37 -14.58
CA ILE A 183 14.65 -3.04 -14.70
C ILE A 183 15.47 -2.06 -15.52
N ARG A 184 16.59 -1.58 -14.97
CA ARG A 184 17.59 -0.86 -15.72
C ARG A 184 18.12 -1.81 -16.79
N LEU A 185 17.36 -1.96 -17.84
CA LEU A 185 17.85 -2.43 -19.10
C LEU A 185 18.54 -1.21 -19.69
N GLU A 186 19.83 -1.11 -19.48
CA GLU A 186 20.67 -0.18 -20.20
C GLU A 186 20.28 -0.30 -21.67
N ASP A 187 19.60 0.75 -22.19
CA ASP A 187 19.27 0.97 -23.59
C ASP A 187 18.87 -0.29 -24.41
N ALA A 188 17.97 -1.10 -23.88
CA ALA A 188 17.41 -2.19 -24.67
C ALA A 188 16.58 -1.63 -25.81
N PRO A 189 17.03 -1.74 -27.07
CA PRO A 189 16.22 -1.34 -28.22
C PRO A 189 14.93 -2.18 -28.20
N GLY A 190 13.76 -1.51 -28.04
CA GLY A 190 12.46 -2.15 -28.11
C GLY A 190 11.65 -2.23 -26.82
N ALA A 191 11.99 -1.48 -25.75
CA ALA A 191 11.12 -1.36 -24.59
C ALA A 191 9.74 -0.83 -25.00
N LYS A 192 8.66 -1.48 -24.54
CA LYS A 192 7.28 -1.11 -24.84
C LYS A 192 6.47 -0.99 -23.55
N LEU A 193 5.62 0.01 -23.49
CA LEU A 193 4.58 0.15 -22.47
C LEU A 193 3.25 -0.30 -23.08
N SER A 194 2.55 -1.20 -22.41
CA SER A 194 1.21 -1.63 -22.82
C SER A 194 0.15 -0.95 -21.95
N LEU A 195 -0.75 -0.21 -22.58
CA LEU A 195 -1.93 0.39 -21.97
C LEU A 195 -3.18 -0.38 -22.39
N ARG A 196 -4.09 -0.61 -21.46
CA ARG A 196 -5.41 -1.15 -21.79
C ARG A 196 -6.49 -0.10 -21.45
N TYR A 197 -7.29 0.27 -22.45
CA TYR A 197 -8.41 1.19 -22.29
C TYR A 197 -9.63 0.68 -23.05
N ARG A 198 -10.77 0.52 -22.38
CA ARG A 198 -12.04 0.02 -22.95
C ARG A 198 -11.87 -1.27 -23.75
N GLY A 199 -11.02 -2.20 -23.27
CA GLY A 199 -10.73 -3.48 -23.92
C GLY A 199 -9.70 -3.42 -25.04
N GLN A 200 -9.27 -2.25 -25.48
CA GLN A 200 -8.20 -2.09 -26.47
C GLN A 200 -6.83 -2.10 -25.80
N LEU A 201 -5.87 -2.81 -26.38
CA LEU A 201 -4.47 -2.81 -25.99
C LEU A 201 -3.72 -1.81 -26.87
N ILE A 202 -3.04 -0.85 -26.25
CA ILE A 202 -2.24 0.17 -26.93
C ILE A 202 -0.79 -0.04 -26.50
N GLU A 203 0.11 -0.24 -27.45
CA GLU A 203 1.55 -0.37 -27.17
C GLU A 203 2.26 0.93 -27.51
N ILE A 204 3.03 1.46 -26.57
CA ILE A 204 3.85 2.66 -26.70
C ILE A 204 5.31 2.22 -26.69
N SER A 205 6.03 2.45 -27.79
CA SER A 205 7.46 2.17 -27.89
C SER A 205 8.27 3.24 -27.13
N ASN A 206 9.43 2.86 -26.61
CA ASN A 206 10.41 3.79 -26.05
C ASN A 206 10.96 4.81 -27.06
N MET A 207 10.78 4.56 -28.34
CA MET A 207 11.14 5.50 -29.44
C MET A 207 9.95 6.33 -29.92
N ALA A 208 8.75 6.14 -29.36
CA ALA A 208 7.58 6.92 -29.74
C ALA A 208 7.69 8.37 -29.21
N PRO A 209 7.11 9.35 -29.94
CA PRO A 209 6.95 10.71 -29.41
C PRO A 209 6.09 10.69 -28.15
N PRO A 210 6.06 11.80 -27.37
CA PRO A 210 5.20 11.91 -26.19
C PRO A 210 3.76 11.50 -26.50
N PHE A 211 3.22 10.56 -25.72
CA PHE A 211 1.90 10.01 -25.90
C PHE A 211 0.90 10.76 -25.01
N GLY A 212 0.08 11.61 -25.61
CA GLY A 212 -0.89 12.45 -24.91
C GLY A 212 -2.17 11.70 -24.57
N LEU A 213 -2.66 11.92 -23.35
CA LEU A 213 -3.93 11.41 -22.83
C LEU A 213 -4.81 12.60 -22.48
N GLY A 214 -6.07 12.61 -22.91
CA GLY A 214 -6.97 13.71 -22.57
C GLY A 214 -8.28 13.68 -23.34
N ARG A 215 -9.13 14.66 -23.07
CA ARG A 215 -10.42 14.84 -23.77
C ARG A 215 -10.27 15.54 -25.14
N ASP A 216 -9.10 16.12 -25.42
CA ASP A 216 -8.87 16.75 -26.72
C ASP A 216 -8.92 15.69 -27.84
N PRO A 217 -9.65 15.96 -28.94
CA PRO A 217 -9.70 15.03 -30.08
C PRO A 217 -8.33 14.73 -30.72
N ASN A 218 -7.34 15.60 -30.51
CA ASN A 218 -5.99 15.42 -31.01
C ASN A 218 -5.07 14.65 -30.06
N SER A 219 -5.58 14.22 -28.89
CA SER A 219 -4.83 13.37 -27.97
C SER A 219 -4.52 12.00 -28.58
N SER A 220 -3.35 11.44 -28.28
CA SER A 220 -2.98 10.08 -28.72
C SER A 220 -3.98 9.01 -28.20
N LEU A 221 -4.51 9.23 -27.00
CA LEU A 221 -5.66 8.52 -26.45
C LEU A 221 -6.72 9.52 -26.01
N VAL A 222 -7.82 9.54 -26.73
CA VAL A 222 -8.98 10.37 -26.39
C VAL A 222 -9.79 9.67 -25.29
N ILE A 223 -9.94 10.36 -24.15
CA ILE A 223 -10.76 9.89 -23.04
C ILE A 223 -11.98 10.81 -22.96
N ASP A 224 -13.11 10.34 -23.51
CA ASP A 224 -14.37 11.07 -23.52
C ASP A 224 -15.02 10.95 -22.16
N ASN A 225 -14.67 11.88 -21.27
CA ASN A 225 -15.23 12.00 -19.92
C ASN A 225 -15.08 13.46 -19.46
N GLU A 226 -16.15 14.01 -18.88
CA GLU A 226 -16.19 15.41 -18.41
C GLU A 226 -15.19 15.74 -17.30
N TRP A 227 -14.78 14.73 -16.52
CA TRP A 227 -13.78 14.86 -15.45
C TRP A 227 -12.32 14.76 -15.93
N VAL A 228 -12.11 14.57 -17.22
CA VAL A 228 -10.78 14.51 -17.84
C VAL A 228 -10.47 15.81 -18.54
N SER A 229 -9.36 16.44 -18.18
CA SER A 229 -8.87 17.68 -18.82
C SER A 229 -8.58 17.46 -20.31
N ARG A 230 -8.59 18.52 -21.13
CA ARG A 230 -8.25 18.41 -22.56
C ARG A 230 -6.89 17.77 -22.76
N ASN A 231 -5.88 18.24 -22.04
CA ASN A 231 -4.53 17.66 -21.97
C ASN A 231 -4.35 17.14 -20.53
N HIS A 232 -4.76 15.92 -20.25
CA HIS A 232 -4.80 15.40 -18.88
C HIS A 232 -3.46 14.85 -18.42
N ALA A 233 -2.79 14.07 -19.27
CA ALA A 233 -1.48 13.51 -18.95
C ALA A 233 -0.66 13.26 -20.22
N THR A 234 0.64 13.13 -20.04
CA THR A 234 1.58 12.75 -21.11
C THR A 234 2.46 11.61 -20.65
N ILE A 235 2.65 10.60 -21.50
CA ILE A 235 3.58 9.50 -21.28
C ILE A 235 4.79 9.69 -22.19
N GLU A 236 5.97 9.66 -21.61
CA GLU A 236 7.24 9.78 -22.34
C GLU A 236 8.25 8.77 -21.82
N TYR A 237 9.12 8.30 -22.71
CA TYR A 237 10.26 7.48 -22.30
C TYR A 237 11.46 8.37 -22.00
N ARG A 238 11.92 8.39 -20.75
CA ARG A 238 13.05 9.21 -20.32
C ARG A 238 13.97 8.40 -19.42
N ARG A 239 15.27 8.42 -19.67
CA ARG A 239 16.32 7.81 -18.82
C ARG A 239 16.03 6.33 -18.48
N GLY A 240 15.55 5.55 -19.44
CA GLY A 240 15.27 4.12 -19.21
C GLY A 240 13.86 3.82 -18.67
N PHE A 241 12.97 4.84 -18.54
CA PHE A 241 11.65 4.68 -17.93
C PHE A 241 10.54 5.32 -18.75
N PHE A 242 9.35 4.73 -18.73
CA PHE A 242 8.14 5.44 -19.13
C PHE A 242 7.65 6.29 -17.96
N VAL A 243 7.61 7.60 -18.17
CA VAL A 243 7.19 8.58 -17.17
C VAL A 243 5.82 9.13 -17.54
N VAL A 244 4.87 9.07 -16.64
CA VAL A 244 3.56 9.73 -16.77
C VAL A 244 3.65 11.07 -16.06
N THR A 245 3.39 12.15 -16.79
CA THR A 245 3.34 13.50 -16.26
C THR A 245 1.89 13.98 -16.29
N ASP A 246 1.35 14.34 -15.13
CA ASP A 246 0.05 15.00 -15.01
C ASP A 246 0.14 16.42 -15.61
N ARG A 247 -0.89 16.79 -16.39
CA ARG A 247 -1.03 18.08 -17.08
C ARG A 247 -2.39 18.74 -16.76
N SER A 248 -3.17 18.12 -15.86
CA SER A 248 -4.49 18.63 -15.51
C SER A 248 -4.48 19.89 -14.65
#